data_aecf73b4dc837a7818c744be786d8c0e
#
_entry.id   aecf73b4dc837a7818c744be786d8c0e
#
_cell.length_a   1.000
_cell.length_b   1.000
_cell.length_c   1.000
_cell.angle_alpha   90.00
_cell.angle_beta   90.00
_cell.angle_gamma   90.00
#
_symmetry.space_group_name_H-M   'P 1'
#
loop_
_entity.id
_entity.type
_entity.pdbx_description
1 polymer ?
#
loop_
_entity_poly.entity_id
_entity_poly.type
_entity_poly.pdbx_seq_one_letter_code
_entity_poly.pdbx_strand_id
1 'polypeptide(L)'
;MSQRWGLTVPVAGVNLAEHSELIRALPDWGYTDAWSSEVAGSDAFTPLALAAAWEPRLRLGTAIVPVFTRGPALIAQSAATLAGLAPGRFSLGIGASSPVIVEDWNGLSFSEPFRRCRDLLRFLRPALAGEKVSGAFDTFAVKGFRLENAPAEPVQLLLAALRPKMLELAGREADGAILNWLSAADVRRCVAAVNRPSSHIVARIFVCPTENVDYARALARRMIATYLTVEAYAQFHRWLGRGDALAELWRRWASGDRSGAAAAVPDEVVDDLVLHGTPAECRRKVAVYVEAGVDVPVLAVLPTPDVTDAESLAAVLAALGPKSGRREQEATRYENR
;
A
#
# COMPACT_ATOMS: atom_id res chain seq x y z
N MET A 1 13.48 16.38 7.87
CA MET A 1 12.86 16.14 6.54
C MET A 1 11.37 16.39 6.70
N SER A 2 10.69 16.96 5.69
CA SER A 2 9.22 17.11 5.74
C SER A 2 8.56 15.72 5.72
N GLN A 3 7.44 15.55 6.45
CA GLN A 3 6.64 14.34 6.45
C GLN A 3 6.23 13.97 5.01
N ARG A 4 6.45 12.72 4.63
CA ARG A 4 6.02 12.20 3.33
C ARG A 4 4.55 11.78 3.40
N TRP A 5 3.83 11.97 2.28
CA TRP A 5 2.45 11.53 2.09
C TRP A 5 2.31 10.95 0.69
N GLY A 6 1.72 9.77 0.60
CA GLY A 6 1.51 9.07 -0.65
C GLY A 6 0.04 9.00 -1.04
N LEU A 7 -0.20 8.85 -2.33
CA LEU A 7 -1.51 8.53 -2.89
C LEU A 7 -1.42 7.21 -3.66
N THR A 8 -2.42 6.33 -3.49
CA THR A 8 -2.58 5.13 -4.34
C THR A 8 -3.05 5.55 -5.73
N VAL A 9 -2.31 5.13 -6.75
CA VAL A 9 -2.62 5.37 -8.16
C VAL A 9 -2.67 4.06 -8.95
N PRO A 10 -3.55 3.92 -9.93
CA PRO A 10 -4.62 4.85 -10.32
C PRO A 10 -5.64 5.05 -9.19
N VAL A 11 -6.25 6.23 -9.15
CA VAL A 11 -7.38 6.50 -8.26
C VAL A 11 -8.61 5.77 -8.78
N ALA A 12 -9.35 5.13 -7.90
CA ALA A 12 -10.53 4.35 -8.27
C ALA A 12 -11.58 5.20 -8.99
N GLY A 13 -12.16 4.63 -10.06
CA GLY A 13 -13.21 5.30 -10.85
C GLY A 13 -12.71 6.24 -11.94
N VAL A 14 -11.41 6.46 -12.08
CA VAL A 14 -10.82 7.31 -13.12
C VAL A 14 -10.00 6.47 -14.11
N ASN A 15 -10.15 6.72 -15.41
CA ASN A 15 -9.33 6.06 -16.42
C ASN A 15 -7.87 6.53 -16.29
N LEU A 16 -6.91 5.60 -16.42
CA LEU A 16 -5.49 5.92 -16.29
C LEU A 16 -5.03 7.03 -17.24
N ALA A 17 -5.57 7.08 -18.45
CA ALA A 17 -5.26 8.12 -19.45
C ALA A 17 -5.61 9.55 -18.97
N GLU A 18 -6.55 9.68 -18.06
CA GLU A 18 -7.05 10.95 -17.52
C GLU A 18 -6.29 11.41 -16.27
N HIS A 19 -5.33 10.61 -15.77
CA HIS A 19 -4.59 10.92 -14.54
C HIS A 19 -3.53 12.00 -14.67
N SER A 20 -3.14 12.42 -15.88
CA SER A 20 -1.97 13.28 -16.08
C SER A 20 -2.06 14.60 -15.32
N GLU A 21 -3.20 15.29 -15.37
CA GLU A 21 -3.41 16.56 -14.66
C GLU A 21 -3.45 16.38 -13.15
N LEU A 22 -4.15 15.35 -12.70
CA LEU A 22 -4.24 14.98 -11.29
C LEU A 22 -2.85 14.67 -10.71
N ILE A 23 -2.03 13.87 -11.40
CA ILE A 23 -0.67 13.51 -10.96
C ILE A 23 0.23 14.75 -10.87
N ARG A 24 0.16 15.67 -11.85
CA ARG A 24 0.91 16.94 -11.82
C ARG A 24 0.53 17.84 -10.66
N ALA A 25 -0.72 17.81 -10.22
CA ALA A 25 -1.21 18.63 -9.12
C ALA A 25 -0.85 18.10 -7.72
N LEU A 26 -0.52 16.80 -7.59
CA LEU A 26 -0.25 16.17 -6.29
C LEU A 26 0.77 16.91 -5.42
N PRO A 27 1.96 17.33 -5.94
CA PRO A 27 2.94 18.05 -5.11
C PRO A 27 2.45 19.42 -4.62
N ASP A 28 1.55 20.06 -5.36
CA ASP A 28 0.98 21.35 -4.97
C ASP A 28 -0.01 21.20 -3.82
N TRP A 29 -0.66 20.05 -3.70
CA TRP A 29 -1.50 19.65 -2.56
C TRP A 29 -0.68 19.07 -1.38
N GLY A 30 0.63 18.81 -1.61
CA GLY A 30 1.56 18.35 -0.57
C GLY A 30 1.82 16.85 -0.58
N TYR A 31 1.27 16.11 -1.53
CA TYR A 31 1.69 14.72 -1.72
C TYR A 31 3.12 14.67 -2.25
N THR A 32 3.89 13.74 -1.73
CA THR A 32 5.29 13.53 -2.11
C THR A 32 5.50 12.24 -2.88
N ASP A 33 4.51 11.34 -2.85
CA ASP A 33 4.64 9.98 -3.35
C ASP A 33 3.39 9.52 -4.11
N ALA A 34 3.63 8.76 -5.20
CA ALA A 34 2.61 7.97 -5.88
C ALA A 34 2.91 6.48 -5.70
N TRP A 35 1.91 5.71 -5.28
CA TRP A 35 2.04 4.27 -5.00
C TRP A 35 1.03 3.47 -5.81
N SER A 36 1.48 2.37 -6.42
CA SER A 36 0.61 1.46 -7.16
C SER A 36 0.54 0.08 -6.54
N SER A 37 -0.45 -0.70 -6.91
CA SER A 37 -0.59 -2.10 -6.49
C SER A 37 -1.03 -2.97 -7.65
N GLU A 38 -0.67 -4.27 -7.59
CA GLU A 38 -1.04 -5.24 -8.60
C GLU A 38 -2.07 -6.21 -8.03
N VAL A 39 -3.33 -6.02 -8.40
CA VAL A 39 -4.46 -6.87 -7.99
C VAL A 39 -5.29 -7.21 -9.23
N ALA A 40 -6.49 -6.67 -9.39
CA ALA A 40 -7.39 -6.93 -10.53
C ALA A 40 -7.50 -5.74 -11.51
N GLY A 41 -6.86 -4.62 -11.17
CA GLY A 41 -6.88 -3.40 -11.99
C GLY A 41 -5.65 -3.30 -12.89
N SER A 42 -4.89 -2.23 -12.72
CA SER A 42 -3.62 -2.05 -13.44
C SER A 42 -2.52 -2.94 -12.88
N ASP A 43 -1.50 -3.22 -13.70
CA ASP A 43 -0.22 -3.69 -13.18
C ASP A 43 0.45 -2.61 -12.33
N ALA A 44 1.47 -3.00 -11.54
CA ALA A 44 2.07 -2.06 -10.60
C ALA A 44 3.05 -1.07 -11.26
N PHE A 45 3.65 -1.38 -12.41
CA PHE A 45 4.71 -0.56 -12.98
C PHE A 45 4.22 0.49 -13.97
N THR A 46 3.22 0.17 -14.79
CA THR A 46 2.71 1.06 -15.84
C THR A 46 2.19 2.40 -15.30
N PRO A 47 1.35 2.45 -14.25
CA PRO A 47 0.90 3.72 -13.69
C PRO A 47 2.05 4.58 -13.13
N LEU A 48 3.07 3.94 -12.55
CA LEU A 48 4.22 4.64 -12.00
C LEU A 48 5.17 5.16 -13.08
N ALA A 49 5.31 4.45 -14.21
CA ALA A 49 6.07 4.95 -15.35
C ALA A 49 5.44 6.22 -15.93
N LEU A 50 4.11 6.25 -16.04
CA LEU A 50 3.38 7.45 -16.45
C LEU A 50 3.53 8.57 -15.41
N ALA A 51 3.40 8.28 -14.11
CA ALA A 51 3.60 9.25 -13.05
C ALA A 51 5.02 9.84 -13.06
N ALA A 52 6.05 9.02 -13.31
CA ALA A 52 7.43 9.48 -13.47
C ALA A 52 7.60 10.48 -14.62
N ALA A 53 6.91 10.24 -15.74
CA ALA A 53 6.97 11.09 -16.92
C ALA A 53 6.14 12.39 -16.76
N TRP A 54 5.01 12.30 -16.07
CA TRP A 54 4.11 13.45 -15.88
C TRP A 54 4.56 14.40 -14.78
N GLU A 55 5.17 13.86 -13.68
CA GLU A 55 5.52 14.65 -12.51
C GLU A 55 6.85 14.17 -11.88
N PRO A 56 7.98 14.77 -12.29
CA PRO A 56 9.29 14.33 -11.81
C PRO A 56 9.61 14.69 -10.35
N ARG A 57 8.75 15.45 -9.65
CA ARG A 57 8.91 15.74 -8.21
C ARG A 57 8.47 14.60 -7.32
N LEU A 58 7.61 13.67 -7.82
CA LEU A 58 7.08 12.59 -7.03
C LEU A 58 8.09 11.47 -6.84
N ARG A 59 8.10 10.90 -5.65
CA ARG A 59 8.66 9.58 -5.37
C ARG A 59 7.64 8.52 -5.77
N LEU A 60 8.12 7.35 -6.13
CA LEU A 60 7.29 6.27 -6.65
C LEU A 60 7.48 5.02 -5.81
N GLY A 61 6.42 4.25 -5.64
CA GLY A 61 6.52 2.97 -4.92
C GLY A 61 5.48 1.96 -5.36
N THR A 62 5.83 0.69 -5.32
CA THR A 62 4.86 -0.40 -5.47
C THR A 62 4.41 -0.92 -4.11
N ALA A 63 3.10 -1.15 -3.94
CA ALA A 63 2.50 -1.67 -2.72
C ALA A 63 1.34 -2.66 -3.01
N ILE A 64 1.64 -3.77 -3.65
CA ILE A 64 2.91 -4.45 -3.91
C ILE A 64 2.94 -5.08 -5.31
N VAL A 65 4.14 -5.53 -5.73
CA VAL A 65 4.30 -6.50 -6.81
C VAL A 65 4.27 -7.92 -6.22
N PRO A 66 3.41 -8.82 -6.72
CA PRO A 66 3.36 -10.21 -6.26
C PRO A 66 4.63 -10.97 -6.62
N VAL A 67 5.20 -11.71 -5.66
CA VAL A 67 6.45 -12.49 -5.85
C VAL A 67 6.27 -13.76 -6.68
N PHE A 68 5.02 -14.17 -6.97
CA PHE A 68 4.70 -15.38 -7.71
C PHE A 68 4.38 -15.13 -9.18
N THR A 69 3.64 -14.06 -9.49
CA THR A 69 3.09 -13.81 -10.83
C THR A 69 4.11 -13.29 -11.83
N ARG A 70 5.29 -12.85 -11.34
CA ARG A 70 6.40 -12.41 -12.18
C ARG A 70 7.67 -13.18 -11.83
N GLY A 71 8.46 -13.56 -12.83
CA GLY A 71 9.77 -14.17 -12.62
C GLY A 71 10.76 -13.20 -11.95
N PRO A 72 11.74 -13.70 -11.19
CA PRO A 72 12.72 -12.85 -10.48
C PRO A 72 13.45 -11.88 -11.40
N ALA A 73 13.92 -12.34 -12.56
CA ALA A 73 14.59 -11.50 -13.55
C ALA A 73 13.70 -10.38 -14.09
N LEU A 74 12.42 -10.67 -14.37
CA LEU A 74 11.47 -9.68 -14.87
C LEU A 74 11.17 -8.60 -13.81
N ILE A 75 11.07 -8.98 -12.53
CA ILE A 75 10.90 -8.00 -11.44
C ILE A 75 12.13 -7.08 -11.37
N ALA A 76 13.34 -7.63 -11.45
CA ALA A 76 14.58 -6.85 -11.46
C ALA A 76 14.65 -5.89 -12.65
N GLN A 77 14.31 -6.36 -13.86
CA GLN A 77 14.26 -5.53 -15.07
C GLN A 77 13.24 -4.40 -14.97
N SER A 78 12.00 -4.71 -14.56
CA SER A 78 10.94 -3.70 -14.38
C SER A 78 11.33 -2.65 -13.35
N ALA A 79 11.90 -3.09 -12.21
CA ALA A 79 12.38 -2.20 -11.16
C ALA A 79 13.54 -1.31 -11.62
N ALA A 80 14.52 -1.87 -12.35
CA ALA A 80 15.64 -1.11 -12.89
C ALA A 80 15.18 -0.07 -13.92
N THR A 81 14.23 -0.44 -14.79
CA THR A 81 13.67 0.47 -15.79
C THR A 81 12.98 1.66 -15.10
N LEU A 82 12.15 1.40 -14.09
CA LEU A 82 11.45 2.47 -13.38
C LEU A 82 12.41 3.32 -12.52
N ALA A 83 13.42 2.70 -11.91
CA ALA A 83 14.47 3.42 -11.19
C ALA A 83 15.31 4.31 -12.14
N GLY A 84 15.52 3.91 -13.39
CA GLY A 84 16.14 4.72 -14.42
C GLY A 84 15.32 5.96 -14.80
N LEU A 85 13.99 5.85 -14.82
CA LEU A 85 13.07 6.99 -15.03
C LEU A 85 12.98 7.90 -13.80
N ALA A 86 13.20 7.37 -12.61
CA ALA A 86 13.07 8.10 -11.35
C ALA A 86 14.28 7.86 -10.43
N PRO A 87 15.51 8.30 -10.80
CA PRO A 87 16.72 8.03 -10.03
C PRO A 87 16.59 8.49 -8.57
N GLY A 88 16.91 7.58 -7.62
CA GLY A 88 16.81 7.82 -6.18
C GLY A 88 15.40 8.05 -5.62
N ARG A 89 14.35 7.91 -6.46
CA ARG A 89 12.96 8.21 -6.09
C ARG A 89 12.03 6.99 -6.17
N PHE A 90 12.53 5.81 -6.51
CA PHE A 90 11.73 4.60 -6.62
C PHE A 90 11.98 3.62 -5.47
N SER A 91 10.90 3.08 -4.91
CA SER A 91 10.90 2.02 -3.90
C SER A 91 10.15 0.80 -4.46
N LEU A 92 10.79 -0.36 -4.47
CA LEU A 92 10.18 -1.62 -4.89
C LEU A 92 9.58 -2.34 -3.67
N GLY A 93 8.27 -2.30 -3.56
CA GLY A 93 7.53 -3.09 -2.59
C GLY A 93 7.08 -4.41 -3.21
N ILE A 94 7.45 -5.52 -2.58
CA ILE A 94 7.06 -6.88 -2.96
C ILE A 94 6.23 -7.55 -1.88
N GLY A 95 5.47 -8.57 -2.24
CA GLY A 95 4.68 -9.33 -1.27
C GLY A 95 4.15 -10.65 -1.83
N ALA A 96 3.65 -11.50 -0.94
CA ALA A 96 3.16 -12.82 -1.31
C ALA A 96 1.89 -12.80 -2.16
N SER A 97 1.07 -11.75 -2.04
CA SER A 97 -0.29 -11.72 -2.61
C SER A 97 -1.23 -12.73 -1.93
N SER A 98 -2.16 -13.33 -2.66
CA SER A 98 -3.14 -14.28 -2.14
C SER A 98 -3.27 -15.51 -3.05
N PRO A 99 -3.76 -16.65 -2.54
CA PRO A 99 -4.04 -17.83 -3.36
C PRO A 99 -4.94 -17.52 -4.55
N VAL A 100 -5.99 -16.72 -4.35
CA VAL A 100 -6.92 -16.33 -5.43
C VAL A 100 -6.18 -15.68 -6.60
N ILE A 101 -5.27 -14.73 -6.32
CA ILE A 101 -4.53 -14.04 -7.39
C ILE A 101 -3.50 -15.01 -8.02
N VAL A 102 -2.82 -15.79 -7.22
CA VAL A 102 -1.72 -16.64 -7.71
C VAL A 102 -2.23 -17.92 -8.37
N GLU A 103 -3.17 -18.62 -7.72
CA GLU A 103 -3.65 -19.93 -8.18
C GLU A 103 -4.84 -19.77 -9.14
N ASP A 104 -5.92 -19.12 -8.69
CA ASP A 104 -7.17 -19.08 -9.46
C ASP A 104 -7.05 -18.20 -10.71
N TRP A 105 -6.31 -17.07 -10.64
CA TRP A 105 -6.22 -16.13 -11.75
C TRP A 105 -4.99 -16.34 -12.64
N ASN A 106 -3.89 -16.87 -12.09
CA ASN A 106 -2.64 -17.02 -12.82
C ASN A 106 -2.21 -18.48 -13.03
N GLY A 107 -2.91 -19.46 -12.44
CA GLY A 107 -2.61 -20.89 -12.61
C GLY A 107 -1.25 -21.31 -12.02
N LEU A 108 -0.72 -20.57 -11.06
CA LEU A 108 0.57 -20.81 -10.43
C LEU A 108 0.38 -21.40 -9.03
N SER A 109 1.35 -22.15 -8.52
CA SER A 109 1.29 -22.68 -7.15
C SER A 109 1.62 -21.61 -6.11
N PHE A 110 0.76 -21.45 -5.11
CA PHE A 110 0.98 -20.59 -3.94
C PHE A 110 1.66 -21.39 -2.81
N SER A 111 2.90 -21.78 -3.02
CA SER A 111 3.66 -22.55 -2.05
C SER A 111 4.75 -21.73 -1.38
N GLU A 112 4.98 -21.99 -0.08
CA GLU A 112 6.06 -21.41 0.73
C GLU A 112 6.22 -19.87 0.62
N PRO A 113 5.13 -19.06 0.77
CA PRO A 113 5.16 -17.62 0.50
C PRO A 113 6.21 -16.87 1.33
N PHE A 114 6.52 -17.30 2.54
CA PHE A 114 7.59 -16.73 3.35
C PHE A 114 8.96 -16.92 2.70
N ARG A 115 9.30 -18.15 2.29
CA ARG A 115 10.58 -18.46 1.63
C ARG A 115 10.67 -17.75 0.29
N ARG A 116 9.57 -17.73 -0.48
CA ARG A 116 9.53 -17.06 -1.77
C ARG A 116 9.83 -15.55 -1.65
N CYS A 117 9.26 -14.85 -0.68
CA CYS A 117 9.57 -13.44 -0.41
C CYS A 117 11.04 -13.26 0.00
N ARG A 118 11.54 -14.08 0.92
CA ARG A 118 12.93 -14.04 1.38
C ARG A 118 13.91 -14.25 0.23
N ASP A 119 13.71 -15.28 -0.56
CA ASP A 119 14.59 -15.66 -1.66
C ASP A 119 14.62 -14.58 -2.75
N LEU A 120 13.44 -13.96 -3.02
CA LEU A 120 13.38 -12.86 -3.96
C LEU A 120 14.10 -11.61 -3.45
N LEU A 121 14.02 -11.26 -2.16
CA LEU A 121 14.80 -10.15 -1.58
C LEU A 121 16.31 -10.40 -1.75
N ARG A 122 16.76 -11.63 -1.46
CA ARG A 122 18.16 -12.03 -1.59
C ARG A 122 18.66 -12.03 -3.03
N PHE A 123 17.79 -12.32 -3.99
CA PHE A 123 18.09 -12.20 -5.42
C PHE A 123 18.12 -10.74 -5.88
N LEU A 124 17.11 -9.95 -5.50
CA LEU A 124 16.93 -8.57 -5.99
C LEU A 124 18.04 -7.63 -5.51
N ARG A 125 18.53 -7.79 -4.29
CA ARG A 125 19.54 -6.89 -3.75
C ARG A 125 20.82 -6.85 -4.61
N PRO A 126 21.53 -7.97 -4.85
CA PRO A 126 22.69 -7.96 -5.73
C PRO A 126 22.34 -7.68 -7.19
N ALA A 127 21.19 -8.17 -7.69
CA ALA A 127 20.78 -7.95 -9.07
C ALA A 127 20.60 -6.44 -9.38
N LEU A 128 19.92 -5.70 -8.50
CA LEU A 128 19.71 -4.25 -8.65
C LEU A 128 21.00 -3.43 -8.41
N ALA A 129 21.98 -4.00 -7.71
CA ALA A 129 23.33 -3.44 -7.59
C ALA A 129 24.20 -3.68 -8.84
N GLY A 130 23.67 -4.36 -9.88
CA GLY A 130 24.38 -4.64 -11.13
C GLY A 130 25.32 -5.86 -11.08
N GLU A 131 25.24 -6.65 -9.99
CA GLU A 131 26.03 -7.86 -9.84
C GLU A 131 25.49 -9.00 -10.72
N LYS A 132 26.38 -9.91 -11.12
CA LYS A 132 25.98 -11.14 -11.80
C LYS A 132 25.50 -12.15 -10.77
N VAL A 133 24.20 -12.51 -10.83
CA VAL A 133 23.59 -13.44 -9.89
C VAL A 133 23.47 -14.83 -10.49
N SER A 134 23.98 -15.81 -9.76
CA SER A 134 23.76 -17.24 -9.98
C SER A 134 23.60 -17.92 -8.63
N GLY A 135 22.57 -18.75 -8.49
CA GLY A 135 22.34 -19.49 -7.27
C GLY A 135 21.07 -20.33 -7.32
N ALA A 136 21.05 -21.38 -6.52
CA ALA A 136 19.85 -22.12 -6.17
C ALA A 136 19.32 -21.53 -4.87
N PHE A 137 18.15 -20.89 -4.94
CA PHE A 137 17.37 -20.46 -3.79
C PHE A 137 16.40 -21.58 -3.42
N ASP A 138 15.79 -21.54 -2.24
CA ASP A 138 14.88 -22.61 -1.84
C ASP A 138 13.66 -22.73 -2.77
N THR A 139 13.21 -21.61 -3.37
CA THR A 139 11.97 -21.56 -4.16
C THR A 139 12.18 -21.35 -5.66
N PHE A 140 13.38 -21.07 -6.11
CA PHE A 140 13.76 -20.94 -7.53
C PHE A 140 15.27 -20.99 -7.71
N ALA A 141 15.71 -21.13 -8.97
CA ALA A 141 17.11 -21.04 -9.32
C ALA A 141 17.32 -20.01 -10.43
N VAL A 142 18.46 -19.31 -10.40
CA VAL A 142 18.90 -18.37 -11.43
C VAL A 142 20.32 -18.68 -11.85
N LYS A 143 20.60 -18.60 -13.15
CA LYS A 143 21.95 -18.84 -13.69
C LYS A 143 22.40 -17.68 -14.57
N GLY A 144 23.41 -16.96 -14.10
CA GLY A 144 24.12 -15.95 -14.89
C GLY A 144 23.34 -14.67 -15.19
N PHE A 145 22.29 -14.35 -14.41
CA PHE A 145 21.53 -13.12 -14.61
C PHE A 145 22.35 -11.89 -14.23
N ARG A 146 22.34 -10.89 -15.09
CA ARG A 146 22.89 -9.55 -14.83
C ARG A 146 22.07 -8.52 -15.58
N LEU A 147 21.72 -7.43 -14.92
CA LEU A 147 21.10 -6.26 -15.57
C LEU A 147 22.14 -5.58 -16.48
N GLU A 148 21.75 -5.26 -17.70
CA GLU A 148 22.56 -4.43 -18.63
C GLU A 148 22.62 -2.99 -18.14
N ASN A 149 21.48 -2.48 -17.65
CA ASN A 149 21.32 -1.13 -17.15
C ASN A 149 20.89 -1.20 -15.67
N ALA A 150 21.84 -1.38 -14.77
CA ALA A 150 21.58 -1.31 -13.35
C ALA A 150 21.29 0.12 -12.92
N PRO A 151 20.39 0.32 -11.91
CA PRO A 151 20.12 1.65 -11.37
C PRO A 151 21.40 2.32 -10.86
N ALA A 152 21.57 3.62 -11.18
CA ALA A 152 22.70 4.41 -10.67
C ALA A 152 22.59 4.68 -9.17
N GLU A 153 21.36 4.80 -8.67
CA GLU A 153 21.04 4.99 -7.26
C GLU A 153 20.41 3.73 -6.68
N PRO A 154 20.68 3.37 -5.41
CA PRO A 154 20.10 2.20 -4.79
C PRO A 154 18.57 2.23 -4.79
N VAL A 155 17.95 1.12 -5.20
CA VAL A 155 16.51 0.91 -5.10
C VAL A 155 16.17 0.42 -3.70
N GLN A 156 15.29 1.14 -3.01
CA GLN A 156 14.77 0.71 -1.72
C GLN A 156 13.89 -0.53 -1.89
N LEU A 157 14.18 -1.61 -1.17
CA LEU A 157 13.42 -2.85 -1.18
C LEU A 157 12.51 -2.91 0.05
N LEU A 158 11.20 -2.94 -0.17
CA LEU A 158 10.19 -3.03 0.89
C LEU A 158 9.45 -4.35 0.81
N LEU A 159 9.08 -4.90 1.98
CA LEU A 159 8.33 -6.15 2.07
C LEU A 159 6.94 -5.91 2.67
N ALA A 160 5.89 -6.34 1.98
CA ALA A 160 4.56 -6.39 2.59
C ALA A 160 4.53 -7.45 3.69
N ALA A 161 4.19 -7.02 4.89
CA ALA A 161 4.27 -7.85 6.08
C ALA A 161 3.07 -7.61 6.99
N LEU A 162 2.39 -8.70 7.38
CA LEU A 162 1.20 -8.65 8.22
C LEU A 162 1.42 -9.31 9.58
N ARG A 163 2.23 -10.37 9.66
CA ARG A 163 2.40 -11.21 10.87
C ARG A 163 3.84 -11.18 11.35
N PRO A 164 4.10 -11.53 12.63
CA PRO A 164 5.42 -11.38 13.26
C PRO A 164 6.58 -11.89 12.41
N LYS A 165 6.52 -13.14 11.94
CA LYS A 165 7.62 -13.72 11.13
C LYS A 165 7.92 -12.93 9.85
N MET A 166 6.89 -12.39 9.18
CA MET A 166 7.08 -11.59 7.97
C MET A 166 7.56 -10.19 8.30
N LEU A 167 7.09 -9.60 9.41
CA LEU A 167 7.57 -8.30 9.92
C LEU A 167 9.05 -8.39 10.34
N GLU A 168 9.44 -9.45 11.05
CA GLU A 168 10.84 -9.74 11.38
C GLU A 168 11.71 -9.92 10.12
N LEU A 169 11.19 -10.60 9.10
CA LEU A 169 11.88 -10.75 7.81
C LEU A 169 12.08 -9.38 7.14
N ALA A 170 11.06 -8.51 7.15
CA ALA A 170 11.17 -7.16 6.62
C ALA A 170 12.26 -6.36 7.33
N GLY A 171 12.31 -6.42 8.65
CA GLY A 171 13.37 -5.76 9.44
C GLY A 171 14.76 -6.31 9.18
N ARG A 172 14.89 -7.62 8.95
CA ARG A 172 16.19 -8.28 8.79
C ARG A 172 16.74 -8.19 7.37
N GLU A 173 15.92 -8.32 6.33
CA GLU A 173 16.39 -8.49 4.95
C GLU A 173 15.89 -7.43 3.96
N ALA A 174 14.87 -6.64 4.33
CA ALA A 174 14.41 -5.50 3.52
C ALA A 174 14.86 -4.16 4.11
N ASP A 175 14.58 -3.06 3.41
CA ASP A 175 14.82 -1.70 3.89
C ASP A 175 13.62 -1.17 4.68
N GLY A 176 12.53 -1.92 4.75
CA GLY A 176 11.35 -1.61 5.52
C GLY A 176 10.16 -2.50 5.21
N ALA A 177 9.02 -2.16 5.81
CA ALA A 177 7.78 -2.91 5.73
C ALA A 177 6.65 -2.09 5.10
N ILE A 178 5.78 -2.77 4.35
CA ILE A 178 4.51 -2.22 3.87
C ILE A 178 3.38 -2.87 4.67
N LEU A 179 2.60 -2.05 5.34
CA LEU A 179 1.46 -2.45 6.15
C LEU A 179 0.15 -2.14 5.42
N ASN A 180 -0.86 -2.96 5.65
CA ASN A 180 -2.17 -2.81 5.03
C ASN A 180 -3.28 -3.36 5.94
N TRP A 181 -4.50 -2.80 5.87
CA TRP A 181 -5.65 -3.22 6.66
C TRP A 181 -5.38 -3.27 8.17
N LEU A 182 -4.94 -2.15 8.74
CA LEU A 182 -4.67 -2.01 10.18
C LEU A 182 -5.15 -0.63 10.66
N SER A 183 -5.40 -0.51 11.96
CA SER A 183 -5.66 0.79 12.60
C SER A 183 -4.35 1.50 12.98
N ALA A 184 -4.43 2.79 13.30
CA ALA A 184 -3.29 3.52 13.83
C ALA A 184 -2.76 2.92 15.16
N ALA A 185 -3.63 2.36 15.98
CA ALA A 185 -3.24 1.69 17.23
C ALA A 185 -2.40 0.42 16.98
N ASP A 186 -2.66 -0.30 15.88
CA ASP A 186 -1.95 -1.52 15.52
C ASP A 186 -0.53 -1.26 15.00
N VAL A 187 -0.28 -0.04 14.46
CA VAL A 187 1.02 0.32 13.86
C VAL A 187 2.17 0.09 14.83
N ARG A 188 2.04 0.54 16.09
CA ARG A 188 3.11 0.39 17.10
C ARG A 188 3.49 -1.07 17.31
N ARG A 189 2.51 -1.97 17.31
CA ARG A 189 2.74 -3.42 17.44
C ARG A 189 3.47 -3.99 16.23
N CYS A 190 3.12 -3.54 15.02
CA CYS A 190 3.80 -3.94 13.79
C CYS A 190 5.24 -3.41 13.76
N VAL A 191 5.46 -2.14 14.10
CA VAL A 191 6.80 -1.52 14.16
C VAL A 191 7.70 -2.25 15.17
N ALA A 192 7.16 -2.58 16.35
CA ALA A 192 7.89 -3.38 17.34
C ALA A 192 8.29 -4.77 16.81
N ALA A 193 7.43 -5.41 16.00
CA ALA A 193 7.72 -6.71 15.41
C ALA A 193 8.73 -6.64 14.24
N VAL A 194 8.83 -5.51 13.54
CA VAL A 194 9.91 -5.27 12.53
C VAL A 194 11.27 -5.23 13.22
N ASN A 195 11.32 -4.74 14.45
CA ASN A 195 12.50 -4.76 15.34
C ASN A 195 13.79 -4.20 14.72
N ARG A 196 13.68 -3.14 13.92
CA ARG A 196 14.81 -2.41 13.33
C ARG A 196 14.48 -0.93 13.23
N PRO A 197 15.09 -0.07 14.06
CA PRO A 197 14.76 1.37 14.11
C PRO A 197 14.95 2.12 12.80
N SER A 198 15.84 1.66 11.93
CA SER A 198 16.10 2.26 10.61
C SER A 198 15.17 1.74 9.51
N SER A 199 14.22 0.87 9.81
CA SER A 199 13.27 0.36 8.83
C SER A 199 12.26 1.43 8.43
N HIS A 200 12.02 1.54 7.13
CA HIS A 200 11.03 2.46 6.58
C HIS A 200 9.63 1.83 6.62
N ILE A 201 8.70 2.47 7.28
CA ILE A 201 7.33 1.97 7.47
C ILE A 201 6.37 2.70 6.53
N VAL A 202 5.82 1.97 5.59
CA VAL A 202 4.78 2.44 4.67
C VAL A 202 3.46 1.81 5.08
N ALA A 203 2.39 2.57 5.19
CA ALA A 203 1.07 2.02 5.47
C ALA A 203 0.05 2.50 4.43
N ARG A 204 -0.64 1.55 3.79
CA ARG A 204 -1.79 1.85 2.94
C ARG A 204 -3.01 2.05 3.82
N ILE A 205 -3.61 3.23 3.74
CA ILE A 205 -4.72 3.68 4.59
C ILE A 205 -5.94 3.92 3.71
N PHE A 206 -7.04 3.22 3.99
CA PHE A 206 -8.29 3.41 3.26
C PHE A 206 -9.04 4.63 3.80
N VAL A 207 -9.42 5.52 2.90
CA VAL A 207 -10.08 6.79 3.23
C VAL A 207 -11.34 6.94 2.38
N CYS A 208 -12.49 7.10 3.04
CA CYS A 208 -13.79 7.41 2.43
C CYS A 208 -14.22 8.82 2.87
N PRO A 209 -13.81 9.88 2.16
CA PRO A 209 -13.99 11.25 2.59
C PRO A 209 -15.45 11.73 2.36
N THR A 210 -16.37 11.26 3.20
CA THR A 210 -17.80 11.62 3.18
C THR A 210 -18.36 11.70 4.60
N GLU A 211 -19.27 12.64 4.81
CA GLU A 211 -20.04 12.74 6.07
C GLU A 211 -21.20 11.75 6.12
N ASN A 212 -21.50 11.07 5.01
CA ASN A 212 -22.49 9.99 4.99
C ASN A 212 -21.90 8.72 5.62
N VAL A 213 -22.02 8.61 6.93
CA VAL A 213 -21.47 7.51 7.74
C VAL A 213 -22.05 6.16 7.32
N ASP A 214 -23.33 6.09 7.01
CA ASP A 214 -24.00 4.85 6.60
C ASP A 214 -23.45 4.34 5.27
N TYR A 215 -23.23 5.23 4.30
CA TYR A 215 -22.59 4.90 3.04
C TYR A 215 -21.16 4.39 3.26
N ALA A 216 -20.35 5.14 4.02
CA ALA A 216 -18.96 4.80 4.30
C ALA A 216 -18.85 3.41 4.96
N ARG A 217 -19.67 3.15 6.00
CA ARG A 217 -19.69 1.87 6.70
C ARG A 217 -20.18 0.73 5.82
N ALA A 218 -21.21 0.94 4.99
CA ALA A 218 -21.71 -0.07 4.07
C ALA A 218 -20.66 -0.46 3.02
N LEU A 219 -19.93 0.52 2.45
CA LEU A 219 -18.82 0.28 1.53
C LEU A 219 -17.68 -0.46 2.22
N ALA A 220 -17.26 0.03 3.39
CA ALA A 220 -16.16 -0.54 4.16
C ALA A 220 -16.43 -1.99 4.59
N ARG A 221 -17.64 -2.31 5.06
CA ARG A 221 -18.02 -3.70 5.43
C ARG A 221 -17.84 -4.67 4.28
N ARG A 222 -18.25 -4.32 3.05
CA ARG A 222 -18.06 -5.17 1.88
C ARG A 222 -16.57 -5.41 1.59
N MET A 223 -15.75 -4.35 1.66
CA MET A 223 -14.31 -4.46 1.46
C MET A 223 -13.64 -5.30 2.55
N ILE A 224 -13.95 -5.02 3.81
CA ILE A 224 -13.44 -5.76 4.98
C ILE A 224 -13.79 -7.24 4.85
N ALA A 225 -15.06 -7.58 4.53
CA ALA A 225 -15.48 -8.95 4.34
C ALA A 225 -14.71 -9.68 3.24
N THR A 226 -14.36 -8.99 2.15
CA THR A 226 -13.59 -9.58 1.05
C THR A 226 -12.13 -9.79 1.44
N TYR A 227 -11.50 -8.84 2.13
CA TYR A 227 -10.07 -8.91 2.44
C TYR A 227 -9.77 -9.73 3.70
N LEU A 228 -10.53 -9.52 4.80
CA LEU A 228 -10.22 -10.15 6.09
C LEU A 228 -10.60 -11.63 6.16
N THR A 229 -11.24 -12.16 5.13
CA THR A 229 -11.50 -13.61 4.95
C THR A 229 -10.34 -14.34 4.26
N VAL A 230 -9.41 -13.62 3.64
CA VAL A 230 -8.15 -14.20 3.19
C VAL A 230 -7.32 -14.60 4.41
N GLU A 231 -6.84 -15.84 4.46
CA GLU A 231 -6.20 -16.44 5.65
C GLU A 231 -5.07 -15.59 6.23
N ALA A 232 -4.25 -14.96 5.38
CA ALA A 232 -3.16 -14.10 5.83
C ALA A 232 -3.68 -12.90 6.66
N TYR A 233 -4.78 -12.27 6.23
CA TYR A 233 -5.43 -11.18 6.94
C TYR A 233 -6.22 -11.68 8.15
N ALA A 234 -6.91 -12.81 8.05
CA ALA A 234 -7.63 -13.40 9.20
C ALA A 234 -6.66 -13.67 10.36
N GLN A 235 -5.51 -14.29 10.10
CA GLN A 235 -4.47 -14.52 11.09
C GLN A 235 -3.85 -13.22 11.61
N PHE A 236 -3.71 -12.21 10.76
CA PHE A 236 -3.21 -10.91 11.16
C PHE A 236 -4.16 -10.24 12.16
N HIS A 237 -5.45 -10.21 11.88
CA HIS A 237 -6.44 -9.62 12.79
C HIS A 237 -6.64 -10.42 14.07
N ARG A 238 -6.48 -11.76 14.05
CA ARG A 238 -6.40 -12.56 15.28
C ARG A 238 -5.18 -12.15 16.12
N TRP A 239 -4.03 -12.00 15.50
CA TRP A 239 -2.83 -11.53 16.19
C TRP A 239 -2.99 -10.11 16.75
N LEU A 240 -3.70 -9.23 16.07
CA LEU A 240 -4.02 -7.88 16.55
C LEU A 240 -5.09 -7.84 17.66
N GLY A 241 -5.73 -8.98 17.98
CA GLY A 241 -6.72 -9.09 19.05
C GLY A 241 -8.17 -8.95 18.61
N ARG A 242 -8.44 -8.95 17.28
CA ARG A 242 -9.82 -8.86 16.73
C ARG A 242 -10.45 -10.24 16.44
N GLY A 243 -9.91 -11.32 17.05
CA GLY A 243 -10.39 -12.68 16.81
C GLY A 243 -11.87 -12.84 17.08
N ASP A 244 -12.32 -12.46 18.26
CA ASP A 244 -13.72 -12.59 18.70
C ASP A 244 -14.65 -11.64 17.91
N ALA A 245 -14.24 -10.41 17.69
CA ALA A 245 -15.03 -9.41 16.95
C ALA A 245 -15.30 -9.80 15.49
N LEU A 246 -14.40 -10.58 14.87
CA LEU A 246 -14.51 -11.02 13.48
C LEU A 246 -14.94 -12.49 13.34
N ALA A 247 -15.19 -13.22 14.42
CA ALA A 247 -15.54 -14.64 14.37
C ALA A 247 -16.81 -14.91 13.53
N GLU A 248 -17.84 -14.09 13.70
CA GLU A 248 -19.10 -14.21 12.97
C GLU A 248 -18.94 -13.91 11.46
N LEU A 249 -18.12 -12.93 11.09
CA LEU A 249 -17.73 -12.67 9.71
C LEU A 249 -17.15 -13.95 9.07
N TRP A 250 -16.17 -14.58 9.70
CA TRP A 250 -15.51 -15.77 9.15
C TRP A 250 -16.45 -16.97 9.08
N ARG A 251 -17.29 -17.16 10.08
CA ARG A 251 -18.28 -18.24 10.11
C ARG A 251 -19.29 -18.13 8.96
N ARG A 252 -19.86 -16.93 8.75
CA ARG A 252 -20.83 -16.68 7.68
C ARG A 252 -20.19 -16.79 6.31
N TRP A 253 -18.98 -16.25 6.16
CA TRP A 253 -18.25 -16.34 4.90
C TRP A 253 -17.97 -17.80 4.51
N ALA A 254 -17.57 -18.64 5.44
CA ALA A 254 -17.34 -20.07 5.22
C ALA A 254 -18.61 -20.82 4.83
N SER A 255 -19.79 -20.40 5.31
CA SER A 255 -21.09 -20.97 4.91
C SER A 255 -21.65 -20.41 3.58
N GLY A 256 -20.92 -19.50 2.90
CA GLY A 256 -21.35 -18.87 1.65
C GLY A 256 -22.27 -17.64 1.83
N ASP A 257 -22.64 -17.29 3.04
CA ASP A 257 -23.46 -16.10 3.34
C ASP A 257 -22.62 -14.82 3.25
N ARG A 258 -22.39 -14.33 2.04
CA ARG A 258 -21.57 -13.15 1.76
C ARG A 258 -22.17 -11.85 2.33
N SER A 259 -23.48 -11.70 2.22
CA SER A 259 -24.21 -10.54 2.72
C SER A 259 -24.20 -10.49 4.26
N GLY A 260 -24.53 -11.62 4.90
CA GLY A 260 -24.50 -11.73 6.34
C GLY A 260 -23.08 -11.61 6.91
N ALA A 261 -22.06 -12.09 6.19
CA ALA A 261 -20.67 -11.91 6.56
C ALA A 261 -20.27 -10.43 6.59
N ALA A 262 -20.64 -9.66 5.57
CA ALA A 262 -20.39 -8.21 5.55
C ALA A 262 -21.16 -7.51 6.68
N ALA A 263 -22.43 -7.83 6.89
CA ALA A 263 -23.25 -7.25 7.96
C ALA A 263 -22.74 -7.57 9.37
N ALA A 264 -22.01 -8.68 9.53
CA ALA A 264 -21.46 -9.12 10.82
C ALA A 264 -20.19 -8.33 11.24
N VAL A 265 -19.64 -7.46 10.39
CA VAL A 265 -18.47 -6.63 10.76
C VAL A 265 -18.93 -5.54 11.71
N PRO A 266 -18.41 -5.46 12.96
CA PRO A 266 -18.79 -4.42 13.92
C PRO A 266 -18.40 -3.02 13.44
N ASP A 267 -19.16 -1.99 13.81
CA ASP A 267 -18.89 -0.60 13.46
C ASP A 267 -17.52 -0.13 13.92
N GLU A 268 -17.10 -0.53 15.13
CA GLU A 268 -15.79 -0.19 15.68
C GLU A 268 -14.65 -0.71 14.80
N VAL A 269 -14.77 -1.93 14.27
CA VAL A 269 -13.78 -2.49 13.35
C VAL A 269 -13.79 -1.73 12.02
N VAL A 270 -14.96 -1.33 11.54
CA VAL A 270 -15.09 -0.54 10.32
C VAL A 270 -14.40 0.81 10.49
N ASP A 271 -14.72 1.53 11.57
CA ASP A 271 -14.21 2.87 11.85
C ASP A 271 -12.70 2.88 12.14
N ASP A 272 -12.17 1.77 12.68
CA ASP A 272 -10.74 1.53 12.89
C ASP A 272 -9.96 1.35 11.57
N LEU A 273 -10.56 0.67 10.58
CA LEU A 273 -9.85 0.22 9.38
C LEU A 273 -10.09 1.10 8.15
N VAL A 274 -11.19 1.87 8.12
CA VAL A 274 -11.53 2.78 7.02
C VAL A 274 -11.86 4.15 7.59
N LEU A 275 -10.99 5.10 7.32
CA LEU A 275 -11.18 6.48 7.78
C LEU A 275 -12.31 7.14 6.99
N HIS A 276 -13.28 7.73 7.66
CA HIS A 276 -14.37 8.47 7.04
C HIS A 276 -14.68 9.78 7.81
N GLY A 277 -15.50 10.64 7.24
CA GLY A 277 -15.81 11.98 7.69
C GLY A 277 -15.40 13.02 6.64
N THR A 278 -15.40 14.29 7.01
CA THR A 278 -14.89 15.37 6.16
C THR A 278 -13.42 15.11 5.76
N PRO A 279 -12.93 15.64 4.63
CA PRO A 279 -11.52 15.54 4.27
C PRO A 279 -10.56 16.02 5.38
N ALA A 280 -10.93 17.08 6.10
CA ALA A 280 -10.15 17.59 7.24
C ALA A 280 -10.07 16.59 8.41
N GLU A 281 -11.17 15.91 8.73
CA GLU A 281 -11.20 14.85 9.75
C GLU A 281 -10.37 13.65 9.32
N CYS A 282 -10.53 13.20 8.07
CA CYS A 282 -9.73 12.12 7.51
C CYS A 282 -8.22 12.45 7.59
N ARG A 283 -7.83 13.67 7.23
CA ARG A 283 -6.43 14.12 7.35
C ARG A 283 -5.91 14.09 8.79
N ARG A 284 -6.72 14.51 9.77
CA ARG A 284 -6.35 14.41 11.20
C ARG A 284 -6.19 12.95 11.64
N LYS A 285 -7.08 12.06 11.21
CA LYS A 285 -6.98 10.63 11.50
C LYS A 285 -5.73 10.00 10.88
N VAL A 286 -5.34 10.40 9.66
CA VAL A 286 -4.07 9.96 9.02
C VAL A 286 -2.84 10.40 9.83
N ALA A 287 -2.85 11.60 10.41
CA ALA A 287 -1.74 12.09 11.24
C ALA A 287 -1.46 11.16 12.44
N VAL A 288 -2.50 10.50 12.99
CA VAL A 288 -2.34 9.53 14.09
C VAL A 288 -1.52 8.30 13.67
N TYR A 289 -1.59 7.88 12.41
CA TYR A 289 -0.73 6.80 11.90
C TYR A 289 0.74 7.24 11.85
N VAL A 290 1.00 8.49 11.47
CA VAL A 290 2.36 9.06 11.49
C VAL A 290 2.91 9.10 12.91
N GLU A 291 2.12 9.58 13.87
CA GLU A 291 2.50 9.58 15.30
C GLU A 291 2.72 8.16 15.86
N ALA A 292 2.05 7.16 15.28
CA ALA A 292 2.22 5.76 15.64
C ALA A 292 3.49 5.11 15.04
N GLY A 293 4.17 5.79 14.09
CA GLY A 293 5.44 5.33 13.51
C GLY A 293 5.38 5.01 12.02
N VAL A 294 4.38 5.49 11.29
CA VAL A 294 4.34 5.40 9.82
C VAL A 294 5.16 6.52 9.19
N ASP A 295 6.17 6.19 8.39
CA ASP A 295 6.98 7.16 7.66
C ASP A 295 6.26 7.70 6.43
N VAL A 296 5.51 6.83 5.73
CA VAL A 296 4.72 7.20 4.55
C VAL A 296 3.31 6.64 4.65
N PRO A 297 2.33 7.44 5.11
CA PRO A 297 0.92 7.12 4.93
C PRO A 297 0.58 7.22 3.44
N VAL A 298 0.05 6.14 2.88
CA VAL A 298 -0.39 6.05 1.47
C VAL A 298 -1.90 5.97 1.43
N LEU A 299 -2.54 7.03 1.01
CA LEU A 299 -4.00 7.10 0.98
C LEU A 299 -4.55 6.26 -0.19
N ALA A 300 -5.46 5.35 0.12
CA ALA A 300 -6.32 4.67 -0.83
C ALA A 300 -7.71 5.30 -0.74
N VAL A 301 -7.95 6.30 -1.56
CA VAL A 301 -9.20 7.05 -1.53
C VAL A 301 -10.30 6.23 -2.18
N LEU A 302 -11.37 6.00 -1.43
CA LEU A 302 -12.52 5.24 -1.86
C LEU A 302 -13.54 6.14 -2.56
N PRO A 303 -14.32 5.60 -3.52
CA PRO A 303 -15.39 6.34 -4.16
C PRO A 303 -16.40 6.86 -3.13
N THR A 304 -16.88 8.07 -3.32
CA THR A 304 -17.95 8.67 -2.54
C THR A 304 -19.06 9.19 -3.45
N PRO A 305 -20.31 9.28 -2.99
CA PRO A 305 -21.42 9.76 -3.82
C PRO A 305 -21.23 11.20 -4.34
N ASP A 306 -20.47 11.99 -3.60
CA ASP A 306 -20.24 13.42 -3.87
C ASP A 306 -19.16 13.64 -4.94
N VAL A 307 -18.41 12.61 -5.31
CA VAL A 307 -17.38 12.65 -6.34
C VAL A 307 -17.96 12.09 -7.63
N THR A 308 -18.35 12.95 -8.54
CA THR A 308 -19.03 12.59 -9.80
C THR A 308 -18.19 12.80 -11.04
N ASP A 309 -17.09 13.56 -10.93
CA ASP A 309 -16.22 13.94 -12.04
C ASP A 309 -14.77 14.21 -11.56
N ALA A 310 -13.91 14.54 -12.50
CA ALA A 310 -12.48 14.78 -12.23
C ALA A 310 -12.26 16.04 -11.37
N GLU A 311 -13.10 17.07 -11.47
CA GLU A 311 -12.98 18.32 -10.72
C GLU A 311 -13.31 18.09 -9.24
N SER A 312 -14.42 17.43 -8.94
CA SER A 312 -14.82 17.06 -7.59
C SER A 312 -13.81 16.11 -6.93
N LEU A 313 -13.24 15.18 -7.70
CA LEU A 313 -12.16 14.32 -7.23
C LEU A 313 -10.90 15.14 -6.87
N ALA A 314 -10.48 16.04 -7.75
CA ALA A 314 -9.33 16.92 -7.52
C ALA A 314 -9.52 17.78 -6.27
N ALA A 315 -10.72 18.32 -6.06
CA ALA A 315 -11.06 19.11 -4.86
C ALA A 315 -10.93 18.26 -3.59
N VAL A 316 -11.44 17.03 -3.58
CA VAL A 316 -11.33 16.11 -2.45
C VAL A 316 -9.87 15.74 -2.17
N LEU A 317 -9.08 15.41 -3.20
CA LEU A 317 -7.67 15.08 -3.03
C LEU A 317 -6.85 16.28 -2.53
N ALA A 318 -7.14 17.48 -3.03
CA ALA A 318 -6.54 18.72 -2.53
C ALA A 318 -6.87 18.95 -1.05
N ALA A 319 -8.11 18.74 -0.65
CA ALA A 319 -8.57 18.89 0.73
C ALA A 319 -7.98 17.82 1.68
N LEU A 320 -7.75 16.61 1.20
CA LEU A 320 -7.05 15.55 1.94
C LEU A 320 -5.54 15.80 2.05
N GLY A 321 -4.96 16.58 1.16
CA GLY A 321 -3.52 16.82 1.09
C GLY A 321 -2.97 17.56 2.32
N PRO A 322 -1.73 17.28 2.76
CA PRO A 322 -1.17 17.82 4.00
C PRO A 322 -0.96 19.34 3.98
N LYS A 323 -0.90 20.00 2.81
CA LYS A 323 -0.79 21.46 2.73
C LYS A 323 -2.08 22.19 3.08
N SER A 324 -3.24 21.58 2.90
CA SER A 324 -4.52 22.19 3.28
C SER A 324 -4.60 22.45 4.79
N GLY A 325 -4.09 21.52 5.62
CA GLY A 325 -4.04 21.73 7.06
C GLY A 325 -3.13 22.87 7.53
N ARG A 326 -2.07 23.21 6.79
CA ARG A 326 -1.21 24.35 7.10
C ARG A 326 -1.93 25.68 6.84
N ARG A 327 -2.66 25.79 5.73
CA ARG A 327 -3.46 26.98 5.39
C ARG A 327 -4.57 27.24 6.41
N GLU A 328 -5.24 26.18 6.88
CA GLU A 328 -6.27 26.29 7.93
C GLU A 328 -5.68 26.77 9.26
N GLN A 329 -4.52 26.25 9.67
CA GLN A 329 -3.84 26.65 10.91
C GLN A 329 -3.32 28.09 10.83
N GLU A 330 -2.85 28.53 9.67
CA GLU A 330 -2.42 29.90 9.43
C GLU A 330 -3.63 30.87 9.45
N ALA A 331 -4.74 30.54 8.81
CA ALA A 331 -5.98 31.32 8.85
C ALA A 331 -6.49 31.51 10.28
N THR A 332 -6.59 30.43 11.06
CA THR A 332 -7.02 30.48 12.47
C THR A 332 -6.07 31.31 13.36
N ARG A 333 -4.78 31.34 13.05
CA ARG A 333 -3.82 32.21 13.78
C ARG A 333 -3.97 33.69 13.43
N TYR A 334 -4.44 34.02 12.23
CA TYR A 334 -4.71 35.41 11.84
C TYR A 334 -6.03 35.94 12.41
N GLU A 335 -7.04 35.07 12.54
CA GLU A 335 -8.35 35.41 13.13
C GLU A 335 -8.27 35.60 14.67
N ASN A 336 -7.29 35.00 15.33
CA ASN A 336 -7.07 35.10 16.78
C ASN A 336 -6.02 36.16 17.19
N ARG A 337 -5.60 37.02 16.27
CA ARG A 337 -4.73 38.19 16.51
C ARG A 337 -5.47 39.49 16.26
#